data_febfe10542d1adbc53101d49de4c4dec
#
_entry.id   febfe10542d1adbc53101d49de4c4dec
#
_cell.length_a   1.000
_cell.length_b   1.000
_cell.length_c   1.000
_cell.angle_alpha   90.00
_cell.angle_beta   90.00
_cell.angle_gamma   90.00
#
_symmetry.space_group_name_H-M   'P 1'
#
loop_
_entity.id
_entity.type
_entity.pdbx_description
1 polymer ?
#
loop_
_entity_poly.entity_id
_entity_poly.type
_entity_poly.pdbx_seq_one_letter_code
_entity_poly.pdbx_strand_id
1 'polypeptide(L)'
;FDYRSVGDPQTSESYMPFLDSLTENIIKGHTLTCTKGGGTAKTEYEFLTGNSCKRFPGMVPYVSYFTHSQYSLVTTLKDQGYQAIAMHPNKATNWKRSTAYRFLDFDEFISIDQFSDTAKRYRGMISDQANYEKIVETYENKEPGSPFFLFDVTMQNHSGYTNRYFQADINCNGYDSDEADQYFSLLKLSDEAISYLIRYFQQVDE
;
A
#
# COMPACT_ATOMS: atom_id res chain seq x y z
N PHE A 1 -0.63 -4.55 -6.30
CA PHE A 1 0.16 -5.02 -7.44
C PHE A 1 -0.16 -6.50 -7.72
N ASP A 2 0.01 -6.96 -8.95
CA ASP A 2 -0.23 -8.35 -9.32
C ASP A 2 1.11 -9.04 -9.63
N TYR A 3 1.59 -9.86 -8.71
CA TYR A 3 2.83 -10.62 -8.87
C TYR A 3 2.70 -11.71 -9.95
N ARG A 4 1.48 -12.08 -10.33
CA ARG A 4 1.20 -13.05 -11.39
C ARG A 4 1.21 -12.44 -12.80
N SER A 5 1.20 -11.10 -12.91
CA SER A 5 1.21 -10.41 -14.20
C SER A 5 2.54 -10.54 -14.95
N VAL A 6 3.57 -11.00 -14.27
CA VAL A 6 4.91 -11.21 -14.84
C VAL A 6 5.06 -12.58 -15.51
N GLY A 7 3.98 -13.34 -15.58
CA GLY A 7 3.97 -14.73 -16.00
C GLY A 7 4.25 -15.67 -14.83
N ASP A 8 4.75 -16.86 -15.12
CA ASP A 8 5.22 -17.83 -14.12
C ASP A 8 6.77 -17.84 -14.12
N PRO A 9 7.41 -16.79 -13.56
CA PRO A 9 8.86 -16.69 -13.64
C PRO A 9 9.47 -17.77 -12.77
N GLN A 10 10.38 -18.50 -13.33
CA GLN A 10 11.22 -19.40 -12.55
C GLN A 10 12.19 -18.57 -11.73
N THR A 11 11.91 -18.43 -10.46
CA THR A 11 12.78 -17.78 -9.48
C THR A 11 13.56 -18.80 -8.68
N SER A 12 14.68 -18.39 -8.09
CA SER A 12 15.53 -19.28 -7.26
C SER A 12 14.78 -19.83 -6.03
N GLU A 13 13.78 -19.12 -5.55
CA GLU A 13 12.90 -19.51 -4.45
C GLU A 13 11.52 -18.81 -4.58
N SER A 14 10.53 -19.23 -3.78
CA SER A 14 9.24 -18.54 -3.70
C SER A 14 9.41 -17.12 -3.16
N TYR A 15 8.79 -16.14 -3.82
CA TYR A 15 8.85 -14.73 -3.45
C TYR A 15 7.60 -14.23 -2.70
N MET A 16 6.57 -15.06 -2.54
CA MET A 16 5.37 -14.76 -1.75
C MET A 16 4.91 -15.97 -0.91
N PRO A 17 5.82 -16.64 -0.17
CA PRO A 17 5.51 -17.92 0.48
C PRO A 17 4.43 -17.81 1.54
N PHE A 18 4.36 -16.70 2.28
CA PHE A 18 3.35 -16.52 3.32
C PHE A 18 1.96 -16.33 2.72
N LEU A 19 1.79 -15.41 1.78
CA LEU A 19 0.49 -15.17 1.13
C LEU A 19 0.02 -16.40 0.34
N ASP A 20 0.92 -17.15 -0.25
CA ASP A 20 0.58 -18.39 -0.95
C ASP A 20 0.10 -19.48 0.03
N SER A 21 0.63 -19.51 1.24
CA SER A 21 0.26 -20.47 2.28
C SER A 21 -1.12 -20.22 2.89
N LEU A 22 -1.67 -19.01 2.76
CA LEU A 22 -2.97 -18.66 3.35
C LEU A 22 -4.11 -19.38 2.60
N THR A 23 -4.83 -20.23 3.32
CA THR A 23 -5.95 -21.03 2.78
C THR A 23 -7.27 -20.82 3.51
N GLU A 24 -7.23 -20.29 4.74
CA GLU A 24 -8.39 -20.07 5.60
C GLU A 24 -8.57 -18.58 5.93
N ASN A 25 -9.81 -18.16 6.10
CA ASN A 25 -10.18 -16.77 6.42
C ASN A 25 -9.62 -15.74 5.42
N ILE A 26 -9.53 -16.11 4.16
CA ILE A 26 -8.98 -15.27 3.08
C ILE A 26 -9.86 -15.34 1.83
N ILE A 27 -9.98 -14.21 1.15
CA ILE A 27 -10.54 -14.12 -0.19
C ILE A 27 -9.43 -13.65 -1.12
N LYS A 28 -9.06 -14.49 -2.11
CA LYS A 28 -8.08 -14.16 -3.16
C LYS A 28 -8.82 -13.96 -4.49
N GLY A 29 -8.43 -12.93 -5.23
CA GLY A 29 -9.07 -12.64 -6.52
C GLY A 29 -8.25 -11.70 -7.39
N HIS A 30 -8.74 -11.44 -8.59
CA HIS A 30 -8.17 -10.48 -9.53
C HIS A 30 -9.05 -9.23 -9.60
N THR A 31 -8.43 -8.07 -9.49
CA THR A 31 -9.10 -6.78 -9.66
C THR A 31 -8.65 -6.14 -10.96
N LEU A 32 -9.62 -5.76 -11.80
CA LEU A 32 -9.35 -4.96 -12.99
C LEU A 32 -9.36 -3.49 -12.62
N THR A 33 -8.26 -2.81 -12.85
CA THR A 33 -8.15 -1.37 -12.61
C THR A 33 -8.11 -0.60 -13.93
N CYS A 34 -8.53 0.67 -13.92
CA CYS A 34 -8.42 1.57 -15.07
C CYS A 34 -7.00 2.12 -15.27
N THR A 35 -6.03 1.61 -14.53
CA THR A 35 -4.66 2.12 -14.52
C THR A 35 -3.75 1.30 -15.43
N LYS A 36 -2.92 1.99 -16.21
CA LYS A 36 -1.83 1.38 -16.99
C LYS A 36 -0.53 2.08 -16.64
N GLY A 37 0.50 1.29 -16.30
CA GLY A 37 1.87 1.77 -16.15
C GLY A 37 2.07 2.85 -15.07
N GLY A 38 1.43 2.72 -13.91
CA GLY A 38 1.46 3.68 -12.82
C GLY A 38 0.15 4.43 -12.65
N GLY A 39 0.10 5.43 -11.75
CA GLY A 39 -1.12 6.20 -11.49
C GLY A 39 -2.00 5.57 -10.40
N THR A 40 -1.39 5.06 -9.34
CA THR A 40 -2.03 4.48 -8.15
C THR A 40 -3.22 5.32 -7.65
N ALA A 41 -3.14 6.65 -7.72
CA ALA A 41 -4.23 7.55 -7.32
C ALA A 41 -5.56 7.32 -8.06
N LYS A 42 -5.56 6.70 -9.25
CA LYS A 42 -6.81 6.30 -9.91
C LYS A 42 -7.46 5.13 -9.18
N THR A 43 -6.67 4.12 -8.83
CA THR A 43 -7.15 2.96 -8.08
C THR A 43 -7.58 3.35 -6.68
N GLU A 44 -6.82 4.23 -6.01
CA GLU A 44 -7.20 4.82 -4.73
C GLU A 44 -8.56 5.53 -4.83
N TYR A 45 -8.74 6.37 -5.86
CA TYR A 45 -9.98 7.09 -6.09
C TYR A 45 -11.16 6.14 -6.34
N GLU A 46 -10.98 5.14 -7.22
CA GLU A 46 -12.02 4.16 -7.53
C GLU A 46 -12.43 3.36 -6.30
N PHE A 47 -11.47 2.93 -5.49
CA PHE A 47 -11.73 2.20 -4.24
C PHE A 47 -12.46 3.06 -3.22
N LEU A 48 -11.97 4.29 -2.98
CA LEU A 48 -12.51 5.15 -1.92
C LEU A 48 -13.86 5.77 -2.27
N THR A 49 -14.15 6.00 -3.56
CA THR A 49 -15.39 6.70 -3.96
C THR A 49 -16.41 5.80 -4.65
N GLY A 50 -16.02 4.59 -5.08
CA GLY A 50 -16.87 3.74 -5.92
C GLY A 50 -17.08 4.28 -7.35
N ASN A 51 -16.45 5.38 -7.73
CA ASN A 51 -16.57 5.99 -9.03
C ASN A 51 -15.46 5.53 -9.98
N SER A 52 -15.79 5.38 -11.29
CA SER A 52 -14.79 4.96 -12.28
C SER A 52 -13.98 6.12 -12.83
N CYS A 53 -12.67 5.94 -12.90
CA CYS A 53 -11.73 6.83 -13.57
C CYS A 53 -11.65 6.64 -15.10
N LYS A 54 -12.44 5.75 -15.69
CA LYS A 54 -12.35 5.38 -17.12
C LYS A 54 -12.46 6.58 -18.06
N ARG A 55 -13.20 7.60 -17.68
CA ARG A 55 -13.45 8.82 -18.49
C ARG A 55 -12.63 10.02 -18.06
N PHE A 56 -11.77 9.89 -17.03
CA PHE A 56 -10.96 11.01 -16.58
C PHE A 56 -9.72 11.16 -17.47
N PRO A 57 -9.57 12.28 -18.18
CA PRO A 57 -8.30 12.60 -18.80
C PRO A 57 -7.24 12.84 -17.71
N GLY A 58 -6.03 12.37 -17.95
CA GLY A 58 -4.93 12.52 -17.01
C GLY A 58 -4.77 11.34 -16.04
N MET A 59 -3.66 11.35 -15.30
CA MET A 59 -3.23 10.22 -14.49
C MET A 59 -3.62 10.34 -13.02
N VAL A 60 -3.87 11.55 -12.52
CA VAL A 60 -4.05 11.81 -11.08
C VAL A 60 -5.35 12.56 -10.83
N PRO A 61 -6.44 11.87 -10.46
CA PRO A 61 -7.73 12.50 -10.16
C PRO A 61 -7.64 13.59 -9.11
N TYR A 62 -6.84 13.37 -8.08
CA TYR A 62 -6.63 14.29 -6.95
C TYR A 62 -6.09 15.67 -7.37
N VAL A 63 -5.32 15.73 -8.45
CA VAL A 63 -4.78 17.00 -8.96
C VAL A 63 -5.80 17.75 -9.79
N SER A 64 -6.61 17.04 -10.56
CA SER A 64 -7.44 17.63 -11.63
C SER A 64 -8.91 17.79 -11.25
N TYR A 65 -9.44 16.94 -10.37
CA TYR A 65 -10.89 16.84 -10.15
C TYR A 65 -11.33 17.05 -8.70
N PHE A 66 -10.40 17.00 -7.73
CA PHE A 66 -10.71 17.21 -6.33
C PHE A 66 -10.73 18.71 -5.99
N THR A 67 -11.88 19.33 -6.15
CA THR A 67 -12.09 20.76 -5.86
C THR A 67 -12.98 21.01 -4.64
N HIS A 68 -13.64 19.97 -4.12
CA HIS A 68 -14.56 20.01 -2.99
C HIS A 68 -14.69 18.62 -2.36
N SER A 69 -15.27 18.55 -1.17
CA SER A 69 -15.55 17.30 -0.46
C SER A 69 -16.45 16.39 -1.28
N GLN A 70 -16.17 15.08 -1.21
CA GLN A 70 -16.90 14.05 -1.93
C GLN A 70 -17.33 12.96 -0.96
N TYR A 71 -18.52 12.42 -1.17
CA TYR A 71 -18.98 11.24 -0.46
C TYR A 71 -18.10 10.04 -0.83
N SER A 72 -17.70 9.27 0.15
CA SER A 72 -16.73 8.18 -0.02
C SER A 72 -16.99 7.02 0.95
N LEU A 73 -16.24 5.93 0.79
CA LEU A 73 -16.21 4.86 1.79
C LEU A 73 -15.86 5.39 3.19
N VAL A 74 -14.97 6.38 3.25
CA VAL A 74 -14.57 7.02 4.52
C VAL A 74 -15.77 7.68 5.19
N THR A 75 -16.54 8.48 4.44
CA THR A 75 -17.76 9.11 4.96
C THR A 75 -18.74 8.05 5.50
N THR A 76 -18.94 6.98 4.72
CA THR A 76 -19.85 5.88 5.16
C THR A 76 -19.39 5.24 6.45
N LEU A 77 -18.10 4.98 6.62
CA LEU A 77 -17.55 4.38 7.83
C LEU A 77 -17.60 5.33 9.03
N LYS A 78 -17.31 6.61 8.80
CA LYS A 78 -17.43 7.63 9.85
C LYS A 78 -18.88 7.80 10.35
N ASP A 79 -19.87 7.69 9.46
CA ASP A 79 -21.29 7.67 9.83
C ASP A 79 -21.65 6.46 10.73
N GLN A 80 -20.82 5.41 10.74
CA GLN A 80 -20.90 4.26 11.62
C GLN A 80 -19.99 4.38 12.86
N GLY A 81 -19.36 5.53 13.08
CA GLY A 81 -18.53 5.82 14.24
C GLY A 81 -17.05 5.39 14.09
N TYR A 82 -16.59 5.05 12.89
CA TYR A 82 -15.19 4.72 12.68
C TYR A 82 -14.29 5.96 12.74
N GLN A 83 -13.13 5.83 13.39
CA GLN A 83 -12.00 6.72 13.16
C GLN A 83 -11.33 6.32 11.84
N ALA A 84 -11.12 7.28 10.94
CA ALA A 84 -10.58 7.03 9.61
C ALA A 84 -9.22 7.70 9.40
N ILE A 85 -8.18 6.90 9.18
CA ILE A 85 -6.81 7.37 8.99
C ILE A 85 -6.30 6.92 7.62
N ALA A 86 -5.68 7.84 6.86
CA ALA A 86 -4.91 7.51 5.68
C ALA A 86 -3.42 7.43 6.02
N MET A 87 -2.67 6.51 5.40
CA MET A 87 -1.22 6.41 5.55
C MET A 87 -0.55 6.26 4.19
N HIS A 88 0.54 7.01 3.98
CA HIS A 88 1.39 6.88 2.80
C HIS A 88 2.78 7.40 3.11
N PRO A 89 3.81 6.54 3.19
CA PRO A 89 5.16 6.92 3.61
C PRO A 89 5.93 7.68 2.51
N ASN A 90 5.32 8.74 2.01
CA ASN A 90 5.89 9.68 1.05
C ASN A 90 5.42 11.11 1.38
N LYS A 91 5.94 12.11 0.66
CA LYS A 91 5.57 13.51 0.90
C LYS A 91 4.06 13.72 0.79
N ALA A 92 3.46 14.35 1.80
CA ALA A 92 2.03 14.63 1.86
C ALA A 92 1.51 15.46 0.66
N THR A 93 2.38 16.27 0.06
CA THR A 93 2.06 17.10 -1.10
C THR A 93 2.04 16.34 -2.43
N ASN A 94 2.62 15.14 -2.47
CA ASN A 94 2.63 14.33 -3.70
C ASN A 94 1.20 14.01 -4.11
N TRP A 95 0.90 14.28 -5.40
CA TRP A 95 -0.43 14.14 -5.99
C TRP A 95 -1.55 14.87 -5.23
N LYS A 96 -1.20 15.91 -4.46
CA LYS A 96 -2.13 16.65 -3.58
C LYS A 96 -2.89 15.76 -2.58
N ARG A 97 -2.30 14.66 -2.13
CA ARG A 97 -2.97 13.72 -1.22
C ARG A 97 -3.48 14.39 0.05
N SER A 98 -2.73 15.30 0.66
CA SER A 98 -3.19 16.04 1.86
C SER A 98 -4.52 16.78 1.63
N THR A 99 -4.73 17.33 0.43
CA THR A 99 -6.00 17.97 0.08
C THR A 99 -7.07 16.94 -0.26
N ALA A 100 -6.73 15.91 -1.03
CA ALA A 100 -7.66 14.88 -1.46
C ALA A 100 -8.21 14.07 -0.28
N TYR A 101 -7.35 13.64 0.63
CA TYR A 101 -7.78 12.86 1.80
C TYR A 101 -8.65 13.68 2.76
N ARG A 102 -8.37 14.99 2.91
CA ARG A 102 -9.28 15.89 3.62
C ARG A 102 -10.66 15.99 2.93
N PHE A 103 -10.71 16.04 1.60
CA PHE A 103 -11.97 16.08 0.85
C PHE A 103 -12.71 14.73 0.85
N LEU A 104 -12.01 13.63 1.13
CA LEU A 104 -12.58 12.30 1.36
C LEU A 104 -12.97 12.05 2.81
N ASP A 105 -12.75 13.05 3.69
CA ASP A 105 -13.16 13.07 5.09
C ASP A 105 -12.32 12.18 6.02
N PHE A 106 -11.07 11.85 5.67
CA PHE A 106 -10.15 11.25 6.63
C PHE A 106 -9.88 12.20 7.80
N ASP A 107 -9.84 11.65 9.02
CA ASP A 107 -9.52 12.40 10.25
C ASP A 107 -8.05 12.77 10.31
N GLU A 108 -7.19 11.88 9.82
CA GLU A 108 -5.74 12.05 9.83
C GLU A 108 -5.11 11.52 8.54
N PHE A 109 -3.97 12.12 8.15
CA PHE A 109 -3.10 11.62 7.10
C PHE A 109 -1.67 11.51 7.60
N ILE A 110 -1.20 10.29 7.81
CA ILE A 110 0.18 9.96 8.20
C ILE A 110 1.04 9.90 6.94
N SER A 111 1.94 10.87 6.80
CA SER A 111 2.90 10.97 5.70
C SER A 111 4.31 10.61 6.16
N ILE A 112 5.30 10.70 5.28
CA ILE A 112 6.70 10.39 5.61
C ILE A 112 7.23 11.19 6.80
N ASP A 113 6.68 12.37 7.06
CA ASP A 113 7.14 13.27 8.14
C ASP A 113 6.80 12.73 9.54
N GLN A 114 5.88 11.77 9.65
CA GLN A 114 5.53 11.09 10.91
C GLN A 114 6.26 9.76 11.12
N PHE A 115 7.14 9.38 10.20
CA PHE A 115 8.01 8.22 10.38
C PHE A 115 9.33 8.62 11.03
N SER A 116 9.90 7.74 11.85
CA SER A 116 11.22 7.96 12.45
C SER A 116 12.30 8.12 11.37
N ASP A 117 13.27 8.97 11.61
CA ASP A 117 14.46 9.10 10.76
C ASP A 117 15.26 7.79 10.69
N THR A 118 15.15 6.95 11.72
CA THR A 118 15.76 5.62 11.80
C THR A 118 14.90 4.50 11.23
N ALA A 119 13.70 4.79 10.73
CA ALA A 119 12.83 3.80 10.12
C ALA A 119 13.54 3.06 8.98
N LYS A 120 13.42 1.74 8.96
CA LYS A 120 14.07 0.89 7.96
C LYS A 120 13.66 1.30 6.55
N ARG A 121 14.64 1.35 5.66
CA ARG A 121 14.45 1.76 4.27
C ARG A 121 15.13 0.80 3.32
N TYR A 122 14.49 0.60 2.16
CA TYR A 122 15.12 -0.03 1.01
C TYR A 122 15.10 0.95 -0.15
N ARG A 123 16.22 1.10 -0.83
CA ARG A 123 16.39 2.01 -1.98
C ARG A 123 15.97 3.48 -1.68
N GLY A 124 16.09 3.89 -0.40
CA GLY A 124 15.67 5.20 0.10
C GLY A 124 14.19 5.34 0.45
N MET A 125 13.37 4.32 0.20
CA MET A 125 11.94 4.29 0.54
C MET A 125 11.72 3.58 1.89
N ILE A 126 10.75 4.03 2.67
CA ILE A 126 10.31 3.34 3.89
C ILE A 126 9.96 1.89 3.53
N SER A 127 10.48 0.93 4.30
CA SER A 127 10.16 -0.49 4.11
C SER A 127 8.71 -0.78 4.51
N ASP A 128 8.12 -1.80 3.90
CA ASP A 128 6.78 -2.25 4.27
C ASP A 128 6.74 -2.72 5.73
N GLN A 129 7.84 -3.31 6.24
CA GLN A 129 7.96 -3.64 7.65
C GLN A 129 7.81 -2.40 8.55
N ALA A 130 8.57 -1.33 8.30
CA ALA A 130 8.48 -0.11 9.09
C ALA A 130 7.11 0.60 8.91
N ASN A 131 6.51 0.48 7.73
CA ASN A 131 5.16 0.98 7.48
C ASN A 131 4.11 0.23 8.32
N TYR A 132 4.19 -1.08 8.39
CA TYR A 132 3.26 -1.90 9.18
C TYR A 132 3.50 -1.79 10.68
N GLU A 133 4.74 -1.60 11.13
CA GLU A 133 5.02 -1.21 12.51
C GLU A 133 4.33 0.11 12.88
N LYS A 134 4.29 1.08 11.96
CA LYS A 134 3.56 2.34 12.15
C LYS A 134 2.03 2.13 12.15
N ILE A 135 1.51 1.18 11.40
CA ILE A 135 0.09 0.79 11.48
C ILE A 135 -0.23 0.24 12.86
N VAL A 136 0.59 -0.68 13.37
CA VAL A 136 0.42 -1.25 14.71
C VAL A 136 0.49 -0.17 15.79
N GLU A 137 1.50 0.70 15.75
CA GLU A 137 1.62 1.86 16.66
C GLU A 137 0.36 2.73 16.62
N THR A 138 -0.17 3.01 15.42
CA THR A 138 -1.37 3.83 15.25
C THR A 138 -2.60 3.14 15.84
N TYR A 139 -2.72 1.82 15.62
CA TYR A 139 -3.80 1.02 16.19
C TYR A 139 -3.75 0.96 17.71
N GLU A 140 -2.57 0.76 18.30
CA GLU A 140 -2.40 0.72 19.77
C GLU A 140 -2.72 2.05 20.45
N ASN A 141 -2.58 3.16 19.73
CA ASN A 141 -2.88 4.51 20.23
C ASN A 141 -4.32 4.99 19.92
N LYS A 142 -5.15 4.16 19.29
CA LYS A 142 -6.57 4.52 19.05
C LYS A 142 -7.34 4.62 20.37
N GLU A 143 -8.45 5.36 20.37
CA GLU A 143 -9.37 5.37 21.49
C GLU A 143 -9.92 3.94 21.76
N PRO A 144 -9.85 3.46 23.00
CA PRO A 144 -10.36 2.15 23.35
C PRO A 144 -11.83 1.95 22.95
N GLY A 145 -12.14 0.82 22.31
CA GLY A 145 -13.50 0.49 21.87
C GLY A 145 -13.98 1.27 20.63
N SER A 146 -13.19 2.18 20.07
CA SER A 146 -13.55 2.87 18.83
C SER A 146 -13.21 1.99 17.62
N PRO A 147 -14.16 1.79 16.68
CA PRO A 147 -13.86 1.12 15.43
C PRO A 147 -12.86 1.95 14.60
N PHE A 148 -11.99 1.25 13.86
CA PHE A 148 -10.84 1.86 13.21
C PHE A 148 -10.78 1.47 11.73
N PHE A 149 -10.63 2.44 10.86
CA PHE A 149 -10.38 2.26 9.44
C PHE A 149 -9.06 2.91 9.07
N LEU A 150 -8.10 2.12 8.62
CA LEU A 150 -6.84 2.62 8.12
C LEU A 150 -6.68 2.25 6.64
N PHE A 151 -6.51 3.26 5.80
CA PHE A 151 -6.21 3.11 4.38
C PHE A 151 -4.73 3.39 4.14
N ASP A 152 -3.99 2.36 3.77
CA ASP A 152 -2.54 2.45 3.57
C ASP A 152 -2.14 2.22 2.11
N VAL A 153 -1.17 3.02 1.66
CA VAL A 153 -0.52 2.88 0.35
C VAL A 153 0.99 2.86 0.56
N THR A 154 1.60 1.69 0.54
CA THR A 154 3.03 1.50 0.78
C THR A 154 3.93 2.08 -0.32
N MET A 155 5.22 2.21 -0.06
CA MET A 155 6.20 2.76 -1.01
C MET A 155 7.36 1.82 -1.34
N GLN A 156 7.62 0.78 -0.56
CA GLN A 156 8.79 -0.08 -0.73
C GLN A 156 9.00 -0.56 -2.17
N ASN A 157 7.91 -0.98 -2.83
CA ASN A 157 7.94 -1.57 -4.17
C ASN A 157 7.68 -0.55 -5.29
N HIS A 158 7.79 0.76 -5.02
CA HIS A 158 7.72 1.75 -6.09
C HIS A 158 8.83 1.54 -7.12
N SER A 159 8.51 1.74 -8.39
CA SER A 159 9.40 1.46 -9.54
C SER A 159 10.76 2.17 -9.48
N GLY A 160 11.67 1.67 -10.33
CA GLY A 160 13.07 2.02 -10.36
C GLY A 160 13.92 0.94 -9.68
N TYR A 161 13.92 -0.30 -10.24
CA TYR A 161 14.59 -1.47 -9.66
C TYR A 161 16.06 -1.60 -10.11
N THR A 162 16.75 -0.46 -10.24
CA THR A 162 18.14 -0.37 -10.71
C THR A 162 19.11 0.13 -9.63
N ASN A 163 18.77 -0.12 -8.34
CA ASN A 163 19.59 0.39 -7.25
C ASN A 163 20.80 -0.54 -7.00
N ARG A 164 21.99 -0.11 -7.37
CA ARG A 164 23.24 -0.88 -7.22
C ARG A 164 23.63 -1.21 -5.77
N TYR A 165 23.00 -0.58 -4.80
CA TYR A 165 23.26 -0.82 -3.37
C TYR A 165 22.24 -1.76 -2.73
N PHE A 166 21.18 -2.10 -3.46
CA PHE A 166 20.22 -3.11 -3.02
C PHE A 166 20.69 -4.48 -3.51
N GLN A 167 20.98 -5.37 -2.58
CA GLN A 167 21.32 -6.76 -2.90
C GLN A 167 20.03 -7.56 -3.03
N ALA A 168 19.83 -8.15 -4.19
CA ALA A 168 18.73 -9.06 -4.44
C ALA A 168 19.07 -10.44 -3.86
N ASP A 169 18.12 -11.05 -3.15
CA ASP A 169 18.24 -12.41 -2.61
C ASP A 169 17.63 -13.44 -3.57
N ILE A 170 16.66 -13.00 -4.40
CA ILE A 170 15.99 -13.84 -5.39
C ILE A 170 16.57 -13.55 -6.77
N ASN A 171 16.89 -14.61 -7.51
CA ASN A 171 17.33 -14.54 -8.88
C ASN A 171 16.27 -15.15 -9.82
N CYS A 172 16.07 -14.52 -10.95
CA CYS A 172 15.23 -15.05 -12.02
C CYS A 172 16.00 -16.06 -12.87
N ASN A 173 15.60 -17.32 -12.82
CA ASN A 173 16.21 -18.37 -13.64
C ASN A 173 15.83 -18.17 -15.12
N GLY A 174 16.84 -18.05 -15.99
CA GLY A 174 16.64 -17.88 -17.42
C GLY A 174 16.52 -16.44 -17.92
N TYR A 175 16.58 -15.47 -17.02
CA TYR A 175 16.63 -14.04 -17.34
C TYR A 175 17.81 -13.40 -16.58
N ASP A 176 18.75 -12.84 -17.30
CA ASP A 176 19.83 -12.02 -16.72
C ASP A 176 19.31 -10.57 -16.58
N SER A 177 18.64 -10.31 -15.46
CA SER A 177 17.99 -9.03 -15.22
C SER A 177 18.03 -8.64 -13.74
N ASP A 178 18.96 -7.77 -13.39
CA ASP A 178 19.06 -7.16 -12.08
C ASP A 178 17.73 -6.48 -11.64
N GLU A 179 16.99 -5.92 -12.60
CA GLU A 179 15.70 -5.28 -12.31
C GLU A 179 14.65 -6.29 -11.84
N ALA A 180 14.57 -7.44 -12.49
CA ALA A 180 13.65 -8.51 -12.11
C ALA A 180 14.04 -9.09 -10.75
N ASP A 181 15.32 -9.34 -10.53
CA ASP A 181 15.84 -9.88 -9.27
C ASP A 181 15.53 -8.94 -8.09
N GLN A 182 15.77 -7.64 -8.27
CA GLN A 182 15.39 -6.63 -7.27
C GLN A 182 13.89 -6.60 -7.02
N TYR A 183 13.07 -6.67 -8.07
CA TYR A 183 11.62 -6.67 -7.95
C TYR A 183 11.12 -7.86 -7.12
N PHE A 184 11.53 -9.08 -7.45
CA PHE A 184 11.08 -10.28 -6.73
C PHE A 184 11.62 -10.33 -5.29
N SER A 185 12.84 -9.88 -5.06
CA SER A 185 13.40 -9.76 -3.71
C SER A 185 12.61 -8.76 -2.85
N LEU A 186 12.17 -7.65 -3.42
CA LEU A 186 11.31 -6.69 -2.72
C LEU A 186 9.92 -7.26 -2.44
N LEU A 187 9.36 -8.10 -3.34
CA LEU A 187 8.10 -8.80 -3.07
C LEU A 187 8.22 -9.74 -1.88
N LYS A 188 9.32 -10.48 -1.76
CA LYS A 188 9.57 -11.36 -0.62
C LYS A 188 9.61 -10.57 0.69
N LEU A 189 10.28 -9.43 0.71
CA LEU A 189 10.31 -8.55 1.88
C LEU A 189 8.91 -7.99 2.23
N SER A 190 8.05 -7.74 1.23
CA SER A 190 6.66 -7.35 1.46
C SER A 190 5.83 -8.50 2.02
N ASP A 191 6.05 -9.73 1.56
CA ASP A 191 5.38 -10.93 2.06
C ASP A 191 5.71 -11.18 3.53
N GLU A 192 6.98 -11.03 3.91
CA GLU A 192 7.44 -11.09 5.29
C GLU A 192 6.78 -10.02 6.17
N ALA A 193 6.72 -8.79 5.67
CA ALA A 193 6.09 -7.68 6.37
C ALA A 193 4.57 -7.87 6.55
N ILE A 194 3.87 -8.36 5.53
CA ILE A 194 2.44 -8.70 5.63
C ILE A 194 2.23 -9.83 6.65
N SER A 195 3.14 -10.81 6.69
CA SER A 195 3.09 -11.88 7.70
C SER A 195 3.17 -11.31 9.12
N TYR A 196 4.04 -10.34 9.37
CA TYR A 196 4.12 -9.65 10.66
C TYR A 196 2.79 -8.99 11.02
N LEU A 197 2.22 -8.20 10.11
CA LEU A 197 0.97 -7.47 10.36
C LEU A 197 -0.21 -8.40 10.65
N ILE A 198 -0.38 -9.45 9.83
CA ILE A 198 -1.48 -10.41 10.01
C ILE A 198 -1.34 -11.15 11.34
N ARG A 199 -0.12 -11.61 11.70
CA ARG A 199 0.11 -12.31 12.97
C ARG A 199 -0.13 -11.41 14.18
N TYR A 200 0.18 -10.13 14.07
CA TYR A 200 -0.14 -9.17 15.12
C TYR A 200 -1.66 -9.12 15.37
N PHE A 201 -2.46 -8.88 14.33
CA PHE A 201 -3.90 -8.80 14.48
C PHE A 201 -4.58 -10.13 14.82
N GLN A 202 -3.97 -11.28 14.51
CA GLN A 202 -4.46 -12.58 14.99
C GLN A 202 -4.31 -12.78 16.52
N GLN A 203 -3.47 -11.97 17.18
CA GLN A 203 -3.24 -12.03 18.63
C GLN A 203 -3.99 -10.95 19.41
N VAL A 204 -4.61 -10.02 18.69
CA VAL A 204 -5.42 -8.96 19.30
C VAL A 204 -6.82 -9.52 19.58
N ASP A 205 -7.14 -9.67 20.87
CA ASP A 205 -8.51 -9.96 21.34
C ASP A 205 -9.30 -8.64 21.40
N GLU A 206 -10.29 -8.49 20.55
CA GLU A 206 -11.30 -7.42 20.59
C GLU A 206 -12.67 -7.97 20.94
#